data_4a102ac7e9b488b6c70a287bc2f86cfb
#
_entry.id   4a102ac7e9b488b6c70a287bc2f86cfb
#
_cell.length_a   1.000
_cell.length_b   1.000
_cell.length_c   1.000
_cell.angle_alpha   90.00
_cell.angle_beta   90.00
_cell.angle_gamma   90.00
#
_symmetry.space_group_name_H-M   'P 1'
#
loop_
_entity.id
_entity.type
_entity.pdbx_description
1 polymer ?
#
loop_
_entity_poly.entity_id
_entity_poly.type
_entity_poly.pdbx_seq_one_letter_code
_entity_poly.pdbx_strand_id
1 'polypeptide(L)'
;MKLGIVGLPNVGKSTLFNAITKAGAEMANYPFCTIDPNIGLVNVPDERVYKLAELFNSKKVIPATIEFYDIAGLVKGASKGEGLGNKFLDNIRESDAIVEVLRCFEDENIVHVDGSVDPLRDIDTINYELILSDLEMVERRLEKSRKALKGNKDLKEEVDLLEKIY
;
A
#
# COMPACT_ATOMS: atom_id res chain seq x y z
N MET A 1 -4.90 -9.40 -5.84
CA MET A 1 -3.88 -8.33 -5.82
C MET A 1 -4.29 -7.33 -4.76
N LYS A 2 -3.38 -6.99 -3.86
CA LYS A 2 -3.59 -6.05 -2.75
C LYS A 2 -2.91 -4.72 -3.07
N LEU A 3 -3.66 -3.62 -3.07
CA LEU A 3 -3.16 -2.27 -3.32
C LEU A 3 -3.29 -1.41 -2.07
N GLY A 4 -2.18 -0.91 -1.56
CA GLY A 4 -2.14 0.04 -0.45
C GLY A 4 -2.28 1.48 -0.95
N ILE A 5 -3.29 2.22 -0.51
CA ILE A 5 -3.44 3.65 -0.80
C ILE A 5 -2.68 4.44 0.24
N VAL A 6 -1.66 5.17 -0.18
CA VAL A 6 -0.81 5.99 0.70
C VAL A 6 -0.83 7.46 0.27
N GLY A 7 -0.44 8.34 1.16
CA GLY A 7 -0.34 9.78 0.91
C GLY A 7 -0.36 10.57 2.21
N LEU A 8 -0.02 11.85 2.13
CA LEU A 8 -0.05 12.75 3.27
C LEU A 8 -1.48 12.98 3.80
N PRO A 9 -1.66 13.50 5.01
CA PRO A 9 -2.98 13.89 5.50
C PRO A 9 -3.68 14.89 4.58
N ASN A 10 -5.00 14.78 4.48
CA ASN A 10 -5.88 15.72 3.75
C ASN A 10 -5.63 15.81 2.22
N VAL A 11 -5.03 14.80 1.60
CA VAL A 11 -4.80 14.76 0.14
C VAL A 11 -5.96 14.12 -0.63
N GLY A 12 -6.95 13.50 0.07
CA GLY A 12 -8.12 12.89 -0.56
C GLY A 12 -8.10 11.35 -0.61
N LYS A 13 -7.19 10.67 0.12
CA LYS A 13 -7.09 9.19 0.13
C LYS A 13 -8.41 8.50 0.40
N SER A 14 -9.04 8.81 1.54
CA SER A 14 -10.31 8.17 1.95
C SER A 14 -11.47 8.56 1.01
N THR A 15 -11.40 9.73 0.38
CA THR A 15 -12.36 10.12 -0.67
C THR A 15 -12.22 9.23 -1.89
N LEU A 16 -10.99 9.02 -2.36
CA LEU A 16 -10.68 8.13 -3.48
C LEU A 16 -11.08 6.68 -3.14
N PHE A 17 -10.67 6.19 -1.97
CA PHE A 17 -11.03 4.86 -1.49
C PHE A 17 -12.55 4.65 -1.47
N ASN A 18 -13.29 5.58 -0.89
CA ASN A 18 -14.76 5.52 -0.86
C ASN A 18 -15.39 5.58 -2.25
N ALA A 19 -14.85 6.38 -3.15
CA ALA A 19 -15.36 6.47 -4.53
C ALA A 19 -15.16 5.15 -5.29
N ILE A 20 -13.99 4.55 -5.17
CA ILE A 20 -13.65 3.27 -5.83
C ILE A 20 -14.46 2.12 -5.22
N THR A 21 -14.53 2.03 -3.90
CA THR A 21 -15.17 0.91 -3.20
C THR A 21 -16.70 0.98 -3.26
N LYS A 22 -17.30 2.17 -3.22
CA LYS A 22 -18.75 2.33 -3.40
C LYS A 22 -19.21 1.96 -4.82
N ALA A 23 -18.43 2.33 -5.83
CA ALA A 23 -18.70 1.92 -7.21
C ALA A 23 -18.59 0.40 -7.41
N GLY A 24 -17.76 -0.28 -6.60
CA GLY A 24 -17.62 -1.75 -6.62
C GLY A 24 -18.61 -2.51 -5.73
N ALA A 25 -19.17 -1.87 -4.70
CA ALA A 25 -20.03 -2.52 -3.71
C ALA A 25 -21.37 -3.02 -4.29
N GLU A 26 -21.87 -2.42 -5.37
CA GLU A 26 -23.07 -2.89 -6.07
C GLU A 26 -22.88 -4.26 -6.75
N MET A 27 -21.63 -4.72 -6.92
CA MET A 27 -21.29 -5.97 -7.60
C MET A 27 -20.71 -7.07 -6.71
N ALA A 28 -20.35 -6.78 -5.46
CA ALA A 28 -19.60 -7.72 -4.62
C ALA A 28 -20.47 -8.41 -3.56
N ASN A 29 -21.39 -9.27 -3.98
CA ASN A 29 -22.00 -10.26 -3.08
C ASN A 29 -21.08 -11.47 -2.91
N TYR A 30 -19.95 -11.30 -2.21
CA TYR A 30 -19.13 -12.42 -1.78
C TYR A 30 -19.56 -12.91 -0.39
N PRO A 31 -19.99 -14.17 -0.24
CA PRO A 31 -20.60 -14.69 0.99
C PRO A 31 -19.62 -14.88 2.18
N PHE A 32 -18.33 -14.56 2.05
CA PHE A 32 -17.31 -14.83 3.07
C PHE A 32 -16.32 -13.68 3.34
N CYS A 33 -16.64 -12.44 2.97
CA CYS A 33 -15.80 -11.30 3.33
C CYS A 33 -16.17 -10.74 4.70
N THR A 34 -15.32 -10.91 5.69
CA THR A 34 -15.26 -10.02 6.86
C THR A 34 -14.80 -8.65 6.35
N ILE A 35 -15.70 -7.67 6.37
CA ILE A 35 -15.40 -6.31 5.93
C ILE A 35 -14.66 -5.62 7.07
N ASP A 36 -13.33 -5.58 6.98
CA ASP A 36 -12.54 -4.62 7.75
C ASP A 36 -12.85 -3.22 7.16
N PRO A 37 -13.18 -2.20 7.97
CA PRO A 37 -13.56 -0.88 7.50
C PRO A 37 -12.52 -0.18 6.62
N ASN A 38 -11.29 -0.69 6.60
CA ASN A 38 -10.18 -0.16 5.80
C ASN A 38 -9.86 -0.99 4.55
N ILE A 39 -10.66 -2.03 4.24
CA ILE A 39 -10.46 -2.90 3.08
C ILE A 39 -11.65 -2.81 2.14
N GLY A 40 -11.39 -2.49 0.88
CA GLY A 40 -12.39 -2.47 -0.18
C GLY A 40 -12.08 -3.46 -1.28
N LEU A 41 -13.05 -4.32 -1.62
CA LEU A 41 -12.96 -5.23 -2.75
C LEU A 41 -13.62 -4.59 -3.98
N VAL A 42 -12.89 -4.56 -5.09
CA VAL A 42 -13.36 -3.99 -6.35
C VAL A 42 -13.16 -4.99 -7.48
N ASN A 43 -14.23 -5.24 -8.23
CA ASN A 43 -14.14 -6.08 -9.42
C ASN A 43 -13.43 -5.33 -10.56
N VAL A 44 -12.51 -6.00 -11.22
CA VAL A 44 -11.88 -5.45 -12.43
C VAL A 44 -12.91 -5.50 -13.58
N PRO A 45 -13.28 -4.34 -14.16
CA PRO A 45 -14.19 -4.32 -15.29
C PRO A 45 -13.48 -4.90 -16.52
N ASP A 46 -13.96 -6.04 -17.03
CA ASP A 46 -13.42 -6.68 -18.22
C ASP A 46 -14.57 -7.29 -19.05
N GLU A 47 -14.90 -6.63 -20.14
CA GLU A 47 -15.97 -7.07 -21.05
C GLU A 47 -15.71 -8.44 -21.67
N ARG A 48 -14.45 -8.88 -21.78
CA ARG A 48 -14.08 -10.15 -22.36
C ARG A 48 -14.63 -11.32 -21.54
N VAL A 49 -14.69 -11.15 -20.23
CA VAL A 49 -15.24 -12.19 -19.32
C VAL A 49 -16.72 -12.42 -19.59
N TYR A 50 -17.48 -11.36 -19.84
CA TYR A 50 -18.91 -11.46 -20.16
C TYR A 50 -19.14 -12.06 -21.54
N LYS A 51 -18.35 -11.67 -22.56
CA LYS A 51 -18.41 -12.24 -23.91
C LYS A 51 -18.08 -13.75 -23.91
N LEU A 52 -17.08 -14.16 -23.12
CA LEU A 52 -16.76 -15.58 -22.95
C LEU A 52 -17.89 -16.33 -22.23
N ALA A 53 -18.49 -15.74 -21.21
CA ALA A 53 -19.61 -16.34 -20.48
C ALA A 53 -20.82 -16.57 -21.40
N GLU A 54 -21.13 -15.64 -22.27
CA GLU A 54 -22.19 -15.75 -23.27
C GLU A 54 -21.87 -16.86 -24.29
N LEU A 55 -20.65 -16.88 -24.85
CA LEU A 55 -20.21 -17.87 -25.85
C LEU A 55 -20.29 -19.30 -25.31
N PHE A 56 -19.92 -19.49 -24.05
CA PHE A 56 -19.90 -20.82 -23.41
C PHE A 56 -21.12 -21.13 -22.56
N ASN A 57 -22.16 -20.29 -22.58
CA ASN A 57 -23.35 -20.39 -21.73
C ASN A 57 -23.02 -20.64 -20.25
N SER A 58 -22.06 -19.89 -19.74
CA SER A 58 -21.54 -20.06 -18.36
C SER A 58 -22.60 -19.71 -17.32
N LYS A 59 -22.83 -20.60 -16.36
CA LYS A 59 -23.81 -20.37 -15.28
C LYS A 59 -23.37 -19.28 -14.27
N LYS A 60 -22.08 -18.99 -14.21
CA LYS A 60 -21.49 -18.06 -13.26
C LYS A 60 -20.32 -17.31 -13.89
N VAL A 61 -20.30 -16.01 -13.69
CA VAL A 61 -19.22 -15.11 -14.12
C VAL A 61 -18.53 -14.58 -12.88
N ILE A 62 -17.22 -14.77 -12.78
CA ILE A 62 -16.41 -14.31 -11.64
C ILE A 62 -15.29 -13.44 -12.21
N PRO A 63 -15.41 -12.11 -12.15
CA PRO A 63 -14.34 -11.20 -12.54
C PRO A 63 -13.15 -11.31 -11.57
N ALA A 64 -11.98 -10.87 -12.01
CA ALA A 64 -10.85 -10.66 -11.13
C ALA A 64 -11.16 -9.55 -10.12
N THR A 65 -10.61 -9.65 -8.92
CA THR A 65 -10.80 -8.65 -7.85
C THR A 65 -9.47 -8.02 -7.45
N ILE A 66 -9.55 -6.74 -7.07
CA ILE A 66 -8.48 -5.99 -6.42
C ILE A 66 -8.96 -5.64 -5.02
N GLU A 67 -8.09 -5.86 -4.05
CA GLU A 67 -8.28 -5.43 -2.67
C GLU A 67 -7.57 -4.08 -2.49
N PHE A 68 -8.32 -3.04 -2.15
CA PHE A 68 -7.77 -1.74 -1.77
C PHE A 68 -7.73 -1.61 -0.26
N TYR A 69 -6.60 -1.13 0.24
CA TYR A 69 -6.38 -0.83 1.65
C TYR A 69 -6.26 0.68 1.83
N ASP A 70 -7.18 1.31 2.57
CA ASP A 70 -7.03 2.71 3.01
C ASP A 70 -6.02 2.73 4.16
N ILE A 71 -4.76 2.97 3.82
CA ILE A 71 -3.70 3.07 4.80
C ILE A 71 -3.70 4.48 5.37
N ALA A 72 -3.76 4.60 6.70
CA ALA A 72 -3.78 5.90 7.39
C ALA A 72 -2.65 6.81 6.89
N GLY A 73 -2.91 8.13 6.83
CA GLY A 73 -1.98 9.09 6.24
C GLY A 73 -0.58 9.03 6.84
N LEU A 74 0.41 8.99 5.97
CA LEU A 74 1.81 9.08 6.35
C LEU A 74 2.07 10.45 6.98
N VAL A 75 2.62 10.46 8.18
CA VAL A 75 3.09 11.68 8.85
C VAL A 75 4.61 11.65 8.84
N LYS A 76 5.24 12.77 8.55
CA LYS A 76 6.69 12.93 8.59
C LYS A 76 7.26 12.44 9.93
N GLY A 77 8.25 11.55 9.88
CA GLY A 77 8.80 10.89 11.06
C GLY A 77 8.07 9.60 11.47
N ALA A 78 7.19 9.06 10.62
CA ALA A 78 6.49 7.79 10.88
C ALA A 78 7.45 6.61 11.05
N SER A 79 8.58 6.63 10.35
CA SER A 79 9.66 5.64 10.47
C SER A 79 10.38 5.65 11.83
N LYS A 80 10.36 6.80 12.55
CA LYS A 80 10.99 6.95 13.86
C LYS A 80 10.01 6.89 15.02
N GLY A 81 8.70 6.73 14.75
CA GLY A 81 7.64 6.83 15.74
C GLY A 81 7.32 5.49 16.41
N GLU A 82 7.18 5.52 17.72
CA GLU A 82 6.59 4.41 18.47
C GLU A 82 5.07 4.35 18.19
N GLY A 83 4.56 3.19 17.81
CA GLY A 83 3.13 2.87 17.76
C GLY A 83 2.45 2.99 16.39
N LEU A 84 1.82 4.11 16.03
CA LEU A 84 1.00 4.23 14.81
C LEU A 84 1.81 4.15 13.51
N GLY A 85 3.07 4.64 13.50
CA GLY A 85 3.95 4.57 12.35
C GLY A 85 4.29 3.13 11.95
N ASN A 86 4.52 2.24 12.93
CA ASN A 86 4.84 0.83 12.66
C ASN A 86 3.65 0.09 12.02
N LYS A 87 2.41 0.32 12.49
CA LYS A 87 1.22 -0.27 11.87
C LYS A 87 1.00 0.17 10.44
N PHE A 88 1.28 1.45 10.14
CA PHE A 88 1.23 1.98 8.79
C PHE A 88 2.20 1.24 7.86
N LEU A 89 3.46 1.09 8.29
CA LEU A 89 4.49 0.40 7.53
C LEU A 89 4.22 -1.10 7.37
N ASP A 90 3.63 -1.74 8.38
CA ASP A 90 3.22 -3.15 8.30
C ASP A 90 2.13 -3.35 7.24
N ASN A 91 1.12 -2.47 7.18
CA ASN A 91 0.09 -2.51 6.15
C ASN A 91 0.65 -2.31 4.72
N ILE A 92 1.66 -1.43 4.57
CA ILE A 92 2.36 -1.25 3.29
C ILE A 92 3.06 -2.54 2.88
N ARG A 93 3.76 -3.20 3.79
CA ARG A 93 4.50 -4.45 3.54
C ARG A 93 3.60 -5.62 3.14
N GLU A 94 2.33 -5.61 3.55
CA GLU A 94 1.34 -6.61 3.16
C GLU A 94 0.73 -6.35 1.78
N SER A 95 1.01 -5.20 1.16
CA SER A 95 0.50 -4.81 -0.15
C SER A 95 1.39 -5.32 -1.27
N ASP A 96 0.78 -5.75 -2.39
CA ASP A 96 1.51 -6.16 -3.60
C ASP A 96 2.04 -4.94 -4.38
N ALA A 97 1.34 -3.78 -4.26
CA ALA A 97 1.75 -2.51 -4.84
C ALA A 97 1.15 -1.33 -4.05
N ILE A 98 1.70 -0.14 -4.25
CA ILE A 98 1.31 1.09 -3.59
C ILE A 98 0.72 2.06 -4.60
N VAL A 99 -0.38 2.71 -4.22
CA VAL A 99 -1.01 3.82 -4.94
C VAL A 99 -0.80 5.09 -4.14
N GLU A 100 0.08 5.96 -4.61
CA GLU A 100 0.32 7.26 -3.98
C GLU A 100 -0.74 8.26 -4.41
N VAL A 101 -1.39 8.88 -3.42
CA VAL A 101 -2.38 9.95 -3.63
C VAL A 101 -1.78 11.28 -3.25
N LEU A 102 -1.69 12.16 -4.23
CA LEU A 102 -1.10 13.49 -4.08
C LEU A 102 -2.14 14.57 -4.26
N ARG A 103 -2.00 15.64 -3.51
CA ARG A 103 -2.84 16.82 -3.65
C ARG A 103 -2.26 17.75 -4.70
N CYS A 104 -2.97 17.91 -5.83
CA CYS A 104 -2.61 18.82 -6.90
C CYS A 104 -3.58 20.01 -7.04
N PHE A 105 -4.53 20.16 -6.11
CA PHE A 105 -5.51 21.24 -6.13
C PHE A 105 -5.32 22.16 -4.93
N GLU A 106 -5.69 23.42 -5.09
CA GLU A 106 -5.72 24.41 -4.00
C GLU A 106 -7.14 24.54 -3.46
N ASP A 107 -7.28 24.58 -2.14
CA ASP A 107 -8.52 24.85 -1.42
C ASP A 107 -8.17 25.43 -0.04
N GLU A 108 -8.62 26.65 0.20
CA GLU A 108 -8.33 27.38 1.44
C GLU A 108 -8.96 26.73 2.68
N ASN A 109 -10.00 25.94 2.52
CA ASN A 109 -10.70 25.26 3.62
C ASN A 109 -10.03 23.94 4.01
N ILE A 110 -9.09 23.44 3.20
CA ILE A 110 -8.39 22.17 3.43
C ILE A 110 -6.93 22.48 3.78
N VAL A 111 -6.57 22.29 5.04
CA VAL A 111 -5.19 22.53 5.49
C VAL A 111 -4.24 21.47 4.93
N HIS A 112 -3.14 21.92 4.33
CA HIS A 112 -2.01 21.06 3.97
C HIS A 112 -1.04 20.92 5.15
N VAL A 113 -0.50 19.72 5.36
CA VAL A 113 0.39 19.43 6.51
C VAL A 113 1.66 20.30 6.50
N ASP A 114 2.20 20.61 5.32
CA ASP A 114 3.38 21.46 5.13
C ASP A 114 3.02 22.92 4.77
N GLY A 115 1.75 23.32 4.92
CA GLY A 115 1.29 24.70 4.73
C GLY A 115 1.12 25.15 3.27
N SER A 116 1.61 24.39 2.29
CA SER A 116 1.49 24.67 0.86
C SER A 116 1.33 23.39 0.06
N VAL A 117 0.64 23.48 -1.08
CA VAL A 117 0.50 22.37 -2.03
C VAL A 117 1.75 22.29 -2.90
N ASP A 118 2.48 21.18 -2.82
CA ASP A 118 3.64 20.88 -3.66
C ASP A 118 3.73 19.36 -3.87
N PRO A 119 3.14 18.83 -4.96
CA PRO A 119 3.08 17.40 -5.20
C PRO A 119 4.44 16.72 -5.33
N LEU A 120 5.46 17.41 -5.85
CA LEU A 120 6.80 16.84 -6.00
C LEU A 120 7.48 16.66 -4.65
N ARG A 121 7.42 17.68 -3.80
CA ARG A 121 7.89 17.59 -2.41
C ARG A 121 7.18 16.49 -1.63
N ASP A 122 5.87 16.33 -1.86
CA ASP A 122 5.05 15.34 -1.15
C ASP A 122 5.44 13.90 -1.58
N ILE A 123 5.72 13.66 -2.88
CA ILE A 123 6.31 12.40 -3.36
C ILE A 123 7.64 12.11 -2.66
N ASP A 124 8.55 13.09 -2.65
CA ASP A 124 9.86 12.93 -2.02
C ASP A 124 9.72 12.60 -0.53
N THR A 125 8.78 13.24 0.15
CA THR A 125 8.50 12.97 1.57
C THR A 125 8.02 11.54 1.80
N ILE A 126 7.09 11.05 0.96
CA ILE A 126 6.57 9.67 1.05
C ILE A 126 7.69 8.67 0.77
N ASN A 127 8.41 8.85 -0.33
CA ASN A 127 9.51 7.97 -0.72
C ASN A 127 10.60 7.92 0.35
N TYR A 128 10.93 9.06 0.95
CA TYR A 128 11.93 9.13 2.02
C TYR A 128 11.54 8.31 3.25
N GLU A 129 10.28 8.40 3.70
CA GLU A 129 9.79 7.60 4.83
C GLU A 129 9.76 6.10 4.51
N LEU A 130 9.40 5.72 3.28
CA LEU A 130 9.44 4.32 2.83
C LEU A 130 10.88 3.79 2.83
N ILE A 131 11.81 4.54 2.27
CA ILE A 131 13.25 4.18 2.23
C ILE A 131 13.80 4.03 3.64
N LEU A 132 13.49 4.95 4.55
CA LEU A 132 13.95 4.85 5.94
C LEU A 132 13.41 3.59 6.64
N SER A 133 12.17 3.23 6.37
CA SER A 133 11.56 1.99 6.88
C SER A 133 12.28 0.74 6.36
N ASP A 134 12.56 0.71 5.06
CA ASP A 134 13.25 -0.41 4.43
C ASP A 134 14.69 -0.51 4.92
N LEU A 135 15.37 0.63 5.07
CA LEU A 135 16.74 0.69 5.61
C LEU A 135 16.81 0.10 7.02
N GLU A 136 15.88 0.46 7.92
CA GLU A 136 15.82 -0.11 9.27
C GLU A 136 15.63 -1.62 9.26
N MET A 137 14.82 -2.13 8.34
CA MET A 137 14.60 -3.57 8.19
C MET A 137 15.86 -4.29 7.68
N VAL A 138 16.51 -3.73 6.67
CA VAL A 138 17.77 -4.25 6.12
C VAL A 138 18.86 -4.26 7.19
N GLU A 139 19.00 -3.17 7.95
CA GLU A 139 19.98 -3.07 9.03
C GLU A 139 19.79 -4.16 10.10
N ARG A 140 18.56 -4.31 10.60
CA ARG A 140 18.23 -5.37 11.56
C ARG A 140 18.52 -6.77 11.02
N ARG A 141 18.21 -7.02 9.75
CA ARG A 141 18.49 -8.32 9.10
C ARG A 141 19.98 -8.54 8.94
N LEU A 142 20.72 -7.53 8.48
CA LEU A 142 22.17 -7.56 8.29
C LEU A 142 22.89 -7.87 9.60
N GLU A 143 22.54 -7.18 10.70
CA GLU A 143 23.11 -7.48 12.01
C GLU A 143 22.87 -8.92 12.45
N LYS A 144 21.65 -9.43 12.26
CA LYS A 144 21.31 -10.81 12.61
C LYS A 144 22.10 -11.80 11.78
N SER A 145 22.18 -11.60 10.47
CA SER A 145 22.88 -12.50 9.54
C SER A 145 24.40 -12.45 9.75
N ARG A 146 25.00 -11.27 10.04
CA ARG A 146 26.43 -11.15 10.43
C ARG A 146 26.76 -11.92 11.71
N LYS A 147 25.86 -11.88 12.71
CA LYS A 147 26.07 -12.67 13.94
C LYS A 147 25.99 -14.17 13.67
N ALA A 148 25.03 -14.61 12.84
CA ALA A 148 24.84 -16.02 12.49
C ALA A 148 25.93 -16.57 11.55
N LEU A 149 26.53 -15.73 10.69
CA LEU A 149 27.63 -16.10 9.78
C LEU A 149 28.84 -16.68 10.52
N LYS A 150 29.06 -16.30 11.78
CA LYS A 150 30.18 -16.85 12.60
C LYS A 150 30.05 -18.37 12.81
N GLY A 151 28.83 -18.92 12.80
CA GLY A 151 28.54 -20.34 12.95
C GLY A 151 28.05 -21.03 11.67
N ASN A 152 27.61 -20.28 10.67
CA ASN A 152 27.07 -20.83 9.44
C ASN A 152 27.57 -20.06 8.23
N LYS A 153 28.51 -20.65 7.48
CA LYS A 153 29.15 -20.03 6.31
C LYS A 153 28.24 -19.87 5.10
N ASP A 154 27.11 -20.58 5.04
CA ASP A 154 26.15 -20.51 3.93
C ASP A 154 25.44 -19.15 3.87
N LEU A 155 25.47 -18.40 5.00
CA LEU A 155 24.90 -17.06 5.07
C LEU A 155 25.77 -15.96 4.44
N LYS A 156 26.94 -16.31 3.87
CA LYS A 156 27.85 -15.31 3.29
C LYS A 156 27.19 -14.54 2.14
N GLU A 157 26.54 -15.23 1.22
CA GLU A 157 25.88 -14.59 0.07
C GLU A 157 24.75 -13.65 0.51
N GLU A 158 23.98 -14.04 1.55
CA GLU A 158 22.95 -13.18 2.13
C GLU A 158 23.57 -11.91 2.74
N VAL A 159 24.65 -12.04 3.50
CA VAL A 159 25.34 -10.89 4.10
C VAL A 159 25.91 -9.97 3.02
N ASP A 160 26.59 -10.52 2.01
CA ASP A 160 27.17 -9.77 0.91
C ASP A 160 26.08 -9.01 0.10
N LEU A 161 24.89 -9.61 -0.04
CA LEU A 161 23.74 -8.96 -0.68
C LEU A 161 23.19 -7.82 0.18
N LEU A 162 22.95 -8.08 1.46
CA LEU A 162 22.43 -7.07 2.39
C LEU A 162 23.37 -5.87 2.54
N GLU A 163 24.69 -6.10 2.50
CA GLU A 163 25.71 -5.03 2.51
C GLU A 163 25.69 -4.15 1.24
N LYS A 164 25.24 -4.69 0.11
CA LYS A 164 25.07 -3.90 -1.13
C LYS A 164 23.78 -3.09 -1.16
N ILE A 165 22.75 -3.56 -0.45
CA ILE A 165 21.45 -2.88 -0.37
C ILE A 165 21.51 -1.75 0.69
N TYR A 166 22.24 -1.98 1.78
CA TYR A 166 22.48 -1.00 2.85
C TYR A 166 23.35 0.16 2.38
#